data_3db9bc690d92eaaa1747c85500703ffc
#
_entry.id   3db9bc690d92eaaa1747c85500703ffc
#
_cell.length_a   1.000
_cell.length_b   1.000
_cell.length_c   1.000
_cell.angle_alpha   90.00
_cell.angle_beta   90.00
_cell.angle_gamma   90.00
#
_symmetry.space_group_name_H-M   'P 1'
#
loop_
_entity.id
_entity.type
_entity.pdbx_description
1 polymer ?
#
loop_
_entity_poly.entity_id
_entity_poly.type
_entity_poly.pdbx_seq_one_letter_code
_entity_poly.pdbx_strand_id
1 'polypeptide(L)'
;VAEAGLDDQIEVDSCGVGDWHVGQLPDSRMRRHGAHRGYRVDHHARQFSAADFDRFDYIIVMDEGNYRAISAKARTQAQADRILRMSDYLDADCGYDSVPDPYYGGDRDFELALDLIEQGCRHLLSQLQRQL
;
A
#
# COMPACT_ATOMS: atom_id res chain seq x y z
N VAL A 1 4.37 4.35 -10.86
CA VAL A 1 5.65 5.10 -10.83
C VAL A 1 6.45 4.82 -12.10
N ALA A 2 6.74 3.57 -12.41
CA ALA A 2 7.55 3.22 -13.60
C ALA A 2 6.89 3.66 -14.91
N GLU A 3 5.58 3.47 -15.07
CA GLU A 3 4.84 3.89 -16.26
C GLU A 3 4.88 5.41 -16.47
N ALA A 4 5.00 6.17 -15.39
CA ALA A 4 5.11 7.63 -15.45
C ALA A 4 6.56 8.11 -15.62
N GLY A 5 7.54 7.20 -15.65
CA GLY A 5 8.95 7.54 -15.77
C GLY A 5 9.53 8.22 -14.53
N LEU A 6 8.99 7.94 -13.34
CA LEU A 6 9.36 8.59 -12.08
C LEU A 6 10.14 7.69 -11.13
N ASP A 7 10.60 6.54 -11.57
CA ASP A 7 11.27 5.54 -10.73
C ASP A 7 12.66 5.99 -10.24
N ASP A 8 13.23 7.04 -10.81
CA ASP A 8 14.44 7.71 -10.31
C ASP A 8 14.15 8.84 -9.31
N GLN A 9 12.89 9.25 -9.14
CA GLN A 9 12.45 10.33 -8.24
C GLN A 9 11.61 9.81 -7.08
N ILE A 10 10.96 8.65 -7.22
CA ILE A 10 10.07 8.07 -6.21
C ILE A 10 10.50 6.64 -5.93
N GLU A 11 10.93 6.38 -4.69
CA GLU A 11 11.22 5.04 -4.20
C GLU A 11 9.97 4.46 -3.53
N VAL A 12 9.61 3.21 -3.87
CA VAL A 12 8.46 2.51 -3.30
C VAL A 12 8.93 1.21 -2.66
N ASP A 13 8.43 0.95 -1.46
CA ASP A 13 8.65 -0.30 -0.74
C ASP A 13 7.35 -0.72 -0.06
N SER A 14 7.28 -1.94 0.43
CA SER A 14 6.11 -2.46 1.13
C SER A 14 6.51 -3.26 2.36
N CYS A 15 5.60 -3.34 3.32
CA CYS A 15 5.80 -4.11 4.56
C CYS A 15 4.46 -4.47 5.17
N GLY A 16 4.48 -5.36 6.15
CA GLY A 16 3.31 -5.73 6.94
C GLY A 16 3.43 -5.28 8.38
N VAL A 17 2.31 -5.26 9.09
CA VAL A 17 2.28 -4.93 10.51
C VAL A 17 2.83 -6.08 11.34
N GLY A 18 2.47 -7.32 11.00
CA GLY A 18 2.92 -8.52 11.72
C GLY A 18 4.20 -9.12 11.15
N ASP A 19 4.72 -10.13 11.84
CA ASP A 19 5.98 -10.78 11.49
C ASP A 19 5.82 -12.21 10.96
N TRP A 20 4.60 -12.76 10.98
CA TRP A 20 4.38 -14.17 10.66
C TRP A 20 4.61 -14.57 9.21
N HIS A 21 4.68 -13.59 8.30
CA HIS A 21 4.97 -13.84 6.88
C HIS A 21 6.33 -13.30 6.43
N VAL A 22 7.16 -12.82 7.36
CA VAL A 22 8.47 -12.21 7.02
C VAL A 22 9.31 -13.19 6.20
N GLY A 23 9.88 -12.71 5.11
CA GLY A 23 10.71 -13.48 4.20
C GLY A 23 9.94 -14.28 3.16
N GLN A 24 8.61 -14.36 3.26
CA GLN A 24 7.78 -15.10 2.30
C GLN A 24 7.46 -14.23 1.07
N LEU A 25 7.21 -14.91 -0.04
CA LEU A 25 6.64 -14.26 -1.22
C LEU A 25 5.18 -13.89 -0.94
N PRO A 26 4.61 -12.91 -1.68
CA PRO A 26 3.20 -12.61 -1.57
C PRO A 26 2.32 -13.82 -1.85
N ASP A 27 1.08 -13.78 -1.38
CA ASP A 27 0.08 -14.83 -1.61
C ASP A 27 0.07 -15.22 -3.10
N SER A 28 0.10 -16.53 -3.40
CA SER A 28 0.16 -17.03 -4.78
C SER A 28 -1.01 -16.57 -5.64
N ARG A 29 -2.18 -16.38 -5.03
CA ARG A 29 -3.37 -15.86 -5.72
C ARG A 29 -3.18 -14.40 -6.12
N MET A 30 -2.63 -13.57 -5.22
CA MET A 30 -2.32 -12.18 -5.54
C MET A 30 -1.25 -12.09 -6.63
N ARG A 31 -0.23 -12.94 -6.59
CA ARG A 31 0.80 -13.00 -7.63
C ARG A 31 0.20 -13.34 -9.00
N ARG A 32 -0.72 -14.31 -9.04
CA ARG A 32 -1.41 -14.71 -10.25
C ARG A 32 -2.28 -13.59 -10.82
N HIS A 33 -3.11 -12.99 -9.96
CA HIS A 33 -4.00 -11.89 -10.37
C HIS A 33 -3.20 -10.66 -10.83
N GLY A 34 -2.12 -10.34 -10.11
CA GLY A 34 -1.23 -9.25 -10.50
C GLY A 34 -0.56 -9.50 -11.84
N ALA A 35 -0.10 -10.73 -12.09
CA ALA A 35 0.52 -11.11 -13.35
C ALA A 35 -0.44 -10.97 -14.54
N HIS A 36 -1.73 -11.28 -14.37
CA HIS A 36 -2.75 -11.09 -15.39
C HIS A 36 -2.90 -9.62 -15.80
N ARG A 37 -2.55 -8.69 -14.92
CA ARG A 37 -2.57 -7.24 -15.18
C ARG A 37 -1.21 -6.69 -15.58
N GLY A 38 -0.20 -7.55 -15.75
CA GLY A 38 1.15 -7.14 -16.11
C GLY A 38 2.02 -6.71 -14.94
N TYR A 39 1.61 -6.99 -13.71
CA TYR A 39 2.40 -6.66 -12.52
C TYR A 39 3.27 -7.82 -12.08
N ARG A 40 4.46 -7.48 -11.64
CA ARG A 40 5.40 -8.41 -11.06
C ARG A 40 5.33 -8.31 -9.54
N VAL A 41 4.67 -9.27 -8.91
CA VAL A 41 4.45 -9.31 -7.46
C VAL A 41 5.33 -10.40 -6.88
N ASP A 42 6.60 -10.10 -6.65
CA ASP A 42 7.63 -11.09 -6.28
C ASP A 42 8.55 -10.64 -5.13
N HIS A 43 8.25 -9.53 -4.48
CA HIS A 43 9.01 -9.07 -3.33
C HIS A 43 8.77 -9.98 -2.11
N HIS A 44 9.73 -10.01 -1.17
CA HIS A 44 9.58 -10.78 0.06
C HIS A 44 9.01 -9.90 1.16
N ALA A 45 8.13 -10.48 1.97
CA ALA A 45 7.49 -9.75 3.06
C ALA A 45 8.53 -9.33 4.11
N ARG A 46 8.38 -8.10 4.62
CA ARG A 46 9.11 -7.61 5.78
C ARG A 46 8.15 -6.95 6.75
N GLN A 47 8.55 -6.83 8.01
CA GLN A 47 7.74 -6.17 9.03
C GLN A 47 8.05 -4.68 9.06
N PHE A 48 7.01 -3.86 9.27
CA PHE A 48 7.17 -2.44 9.54
C PHE A 48 7.97 -2.23 10.83
N SER A 49 8.89 -1.27 10.80
CA SER A 49 9.64 -0.85 11.99
C SER A 49 9.57 0.67 12.16
N ALA A 50 9.85 1.15 13.38
CA ALA A 50 9.84 2.58 13.67
C ALA A 50 10.84 3.38 12.80
N ALA A 51 11.92 2.73 12.34
CA ALA A 51 12.89 3.35 11.44
C ALA A 51 12.29 3.74 10.08
N ASP A 52 11.20 3.09 9.67
CA ASP A 52 10.51 3.42 8.42
C ASP A 52 9.96 4.85 8.43
N PHE A 53 9.59 5.39 9.59
CA PHE A 53 9.16 6.79 9.71
C PHE A 53 10.25 7.78 9.31
N ASP A 54 11.50 7.43 9.53
CA ASP A 54 12.63 8.32 9.22
C ASP A 54 13.12 8.09 7.78
N ARG A 55 12.93 6.89 7.25
CA ARG A 55 13.39 6.53 5.91
C ARG A 55 12.46 7.00 4.81
N PHE A 56 11.15 6.94 5.04
CA PHE A 56 10.15 7.24 4.02
C PHE A 56 9.43 8.55 4.33
N ASP A 57 9.12 9.30 3.28
CA ASP A 57 8.35 10.54 3.40
C ASP A 57 6.88 10.27 3.73
N TYR A 58 6.34 9.14 3.23
CA TYR A 58 4.94 8.75 3.44
C TYR A 58 4.84 7.26 3.75
N ILE A 59 3.89 6.94 4.63
CA ILE A 59 3.53 5.57 4.99
C ILE A 59 2.05 5.40 4.61
N ILE A 60 1.77 4.55 3.63
CA ILE A 60 0.42 4.38 3.10
C ILE A 60 -0.20 3.13 3.71
N VAL A 61 -1.33 3.28 4.40
CA VAL A 61 -2.05 2.17 5.01
C VAL A 61 -3.32 1.85 4.23
N MET A 62 -3.74 0.59 4.28
CA MET A 62 -4.85 0.08 3.47
C MET A 62 -6.18 0.06 4.22
N ASP A 63 -6.16 -0.14 5.54
CA ASP A 63 -7.37 -0.22 6.36
C ASP A 63 -7.15 0.42 7.74
N GLU A 64 -8.23 0.50 8.52
CA GLU A 64 -8.17 1.11 9.85
C GLU A 64 -7.34 0.29 10.84
N GLY A 65 -7.28 -1.03 10.69
CA GLY A 65 -6.41 -1.88 11.52
C GLY A 65 -4.95 -1.54 11.30
N ASN A 66 -4.52 -1.39 10.04
CA ASN A 66 -3.18 -0.92 9.71
C ASN A 66 -2.95 0.47 10.30
N TYR A 67 -3.89 1.38 10.11
CA TYR A 67 -3.77 2.76 10.60
C TYR A 67 -3.52 2.80 12.10
N ARG A 68 -4.33 2.08 12.87
CA ARG A 68 -4.20 2.04 14.35
C ARG A 68 -2.86 1.45 14.77
N ALA A 69 -2.44 0.35 14.14
CA ALA A 69 -1.19 -0.32 14.49
C ALA A 69 0.03 0.56 14.19
N ILE A 70 0.05 1.22 13.04
CA ILE A 70 1.17 2.08 12.64
C ILE A 70 1.17 3.38 13.44
N SER A 71 0.00 3.99 13.66
CA SER A 71 -0.12 5.21 14.48
C SER A 71 0.41 5.00 15.89
N ALA A 72 0.17 3.81 16.48
CA ALA A 72 0.66 3.48 17.82
C ALA A 72 2.19 3.45 17.91
N LYS A 73 2.88 3.28 16.77
CA LYS A 73 4.35 3.25 16.70
C LYS A 73 4.97 4.63 16.44
N ALA A 74 4.16 5.63 16.09
CA ALA A 74 4.65 6.99 15.87
C ALA A 74 4.99 7.63 17.23
N ARG A 75 6.16 8.25 17.30
CA ARG A 75 6.68 8.87 18.53
C ARG A 75 6.47 10.39 18.57
N THR A 76 6.23 10.99 17.41
CA THR A 76 6.05 12.44 17.27
C THR A 76 4.86 12.72 16.36
N GLN A 77 4.34 13.93 16.43
CA GLN A 77 3.28 14.37 15.53
C GLN A 77 3.77 14.40 14.08
N ALA A 78 5.04 14.77 13.85
CA ALA A 78 5.62 14.78 12.51
C ALA A 78 5.62 13.38 11.89
N GLN A 79 5.90 12.34 12.68
CA GLN A 79 5.82 10.95 12.21
C GLN A 79 4.37 10.54 11.92
N ALA A 80 3.44 10.86 12.82
CA ALA A 80 2.03 10.55 12.62
C ALA A 80 1.46 11.23 11.38
N ASP A 81 1.92 12.42 11.05
CA ASP A 81 1.47 13.18 9.88
C ASP A 81 1.94 12.57 8.55
N ARG A 82 2.93 11.65 8.58
CA ARG A 82 3.40 10.93 7.40
C ARG A 82 2.48 9.76 7.02
N ILE A 83 1.56 9.38 7.89
CA ILE A 83 0.65 8.25 7.66
C ILE A 83 -0.53 8.72 6.81
N LEU A 84 -0.69 8.09 5.64
CA LEU A 84 -1.80 8.38 4.73
C LEU A 84 -2.65 7.11 4.54
N ARG A 85 -3.96 7.30 4.37
CA ARG A 85 -4.86 6.18 4.06
C ARG A 85 -5.05 6.08 2.56
N MET A 86 -4.87 4.89 2.00
CA MET A 86 -5.15 4.66 0.58
C MET A 86 -6.60 5.03 0.24
N SER A 87 -7.54 4.83 1.17
CA SER A 87 -8.94 5.18 0.99
C SER A 87 -9.18 6.66 0.69
N ASP A 88 -8.31 7.55 1.14
CA ASP A 88 -8.40 8.98 0.85
C ASP A 88 -8.12 9.31 -0.62
N TYR A 89 -7.57 8.37 -1.37
CA TYR A 89 -7.24 8.50 -2.78
C TYR A 89 -8.19 7.71 -3.68
N LEU A 90 -9.21 7.06 -3.12
CA LEU A 90 -10.26 6.39 -3.88
C LEU A 90 -11.29 7.42 -4.36
N ASP A 91 -12.01 7.08 -5.43
CA ASP A 91 -13.12 7.90 -5.89
C ASP A 91 -14.24 7.92 -4.84
N ALA A 92 -14.85 9.08 -4.64
CA ALA A 92 -15.87 9.28 -3.61
C ALA A 92 -17.09 8.35 -3.77
N ASP A 93 -17.39 7.94 -5.00
CA ASP A 93 -18.53 7.09 -5.34
C ASP A 93 -18.19 5.61 -5.47
N CYS A 94 -16.95 5.19 -5.13
CA CYS A 94 -16.55 3.78 -5.26
C CYS A 94 -17.24 2.85 -4.25
N GLY A 95 -17.78 3.39 -3.16
CA GLY A 95 -18.47 2.62 -2.13
C GLY A 95 -17.57 1.99 -1.08
N TYR A 96 -16.26 2.28 -1.09
CA TYR A 96 -15.30 1.71 -0.14
C TYR A 96 -14.57 2.82 0.61
N ASP A 97 -14.38 2.62 1.91
CA ASP A 97 -13.62 3.49 2.81
C ASP A 97 -12.31 2.86 3.29
N SER A 98 -11.97 1.69 2.75
CA SER A 98 -10.70 1.00 2.96
C SER A 98 -10.43 0.06 1.80
N VAL A 99 -9.20 -0.44 1.70
CA VAL A 99 -8.85 -1.51 0.75
C VAL A 99 -8.93 -2.84 1.52
N PRO A 100 -9.96 -3.66 1.29
CA PRO A 100 -10.13 -4.91 2.03
C PRO A 100 -9.02 -5.90 1.71
N ASP A 101 -8.60 -6.67 2.74
CA ASP A 101 -7.65 -7.74 2.57
C ASP A 101 -8.36 -8.96 1.98
N PRO A 102 -7.95 -9.45 0.80
CA PRO A 102 -8.63 -10.56 0.14
C PRO A 102 -8.21 -11.94 0.65
N TYR A 103 -7.39 -12.04 1.69
CA TYR A 103 -6.76 -13.30 2.11
C TYR A 103 -7.76 -14.45 2.31
N TYR A 104 -8.92 -14.17 2.93
CA TYR A 104 -9.98 -15.17 3.16
C TYR A 104 -11.03 -15.20 2.05
N GLY A 105 -10.85 -14.43 0.98
CA GLY A 105 -11.78 -14.33 -0.13
C GLY A 105 -11.38 -15.19 -1.33
N GLY A 106 -12.13 -15.03 -2.42
CA GLY A 106 -11.88 -15.69 -3.69
C GLY A 106 -11.36 -14.72 -4.76
N ASP A 107 -11.38 -15.18 -6.02
CA ASP A 107 -10.83 -14.42 -7.15
C ASP A 107 -11.42 -13.01 -7.26
N ARG A 108 -12.73 -12.87 -7.03
CA ARG A 108 -13.42 -11.57 -7.08
C ARG A 108 -12.84 -10.60 -6.06
N ASP A 109 -12.50 -11.08 -4.87
CA ASP A 109 -11.97 -10.23 -3.80
C ASP A 109 -10.54 -9.77 -4.11
N PHE A 110 -9.73 -10.63 -4.72
CA PHE A 110 -8.40 -10.24 -5.20
C PHE A 110 -8.48 -9.20 -6.33
N GLU A 111 -9.41 -9.38 -7.26
CA GLU A 111 -9.61 -8.40 -8.33
C GLU A 111 -10.13 -7.07 -7.80
N LEU A 112 -11.03 -7.09 -6.82
CA LEU A 112 -11.51 -5.86 -6.17
C LEU A 112 -10.35 -5.11 -5.48
N ALA A 113 -9.51 -5.81 -4.72
CA ALA A 113 -8.37 -5.19 -4.06
C ALA A 113 -7.44 -4.54 -5.08
N LEU A 114 -7.15 -5.21 -6.18
CA LEU A 114 -6.32 -4.65 -7.25
C LEU A 114 -6.97 -3.44 -7.91
N ASP A 115 -8.28 -3.46 -8.16
CA ASP A 115 -9.01 -2.31 -8.71
C ASP A 115 -8.88 -1.08 -7.83
N LEU A 116 -9.08 -1.26 -6.52
CA LEU A 116 -8.98 -0.17 -5.55
C LEU A 116 -7.55 0.36 -5.42
N ILE A 117 -6.56 -0.54 -5.39
CA ILE A 117 -5.15 -0.15 -5.32
C ILE A 117 -4.75 0.64 -6.57
N GLU A 118 -5.14 0.19 -7.75
CA GLU A 118 -4.83 0.90 -9.00
C GLU A 118 -5.46 2.30 -9.00
N GLN A 119 -6.72 2.41 -8.59
CA GLN A 119 -7.42 3.68 -8.48
C GLN A 119 -6.73 4.63 -7.51
N GLY A 120 -6.45 4.15 -6.29
CA GLY A 120 -5.78 4.93 -5.25
C GLY A 120 -4.37 5.35 -5.67
N CYS A 121 -3.61 4.46 -6.30
CA CYS A 121 -2.25 4.77 -6.75
C CYS A 121 -2.23 5.83 -7.84
N ARG A 122 -3.21 5.83 -8.76
CA ARG A 122 -3.29 6.88 -9.78
C ARG A 122 -3.49 8.25 -9.16
N HIS A 123 -4.41 8.38 -8.21
CA HIS A 123 -4.68 9.64 -7.53
C HIS A 123 -3.53 10.07 -6.62
N LEU A 124 -2.95 9.14 -5.88
CA LEU A 124 -1.79 9.41 -5.02
C LEU A 124 -0.60 9.88 -5.86
N LEU A 125 -0.30 9.20 -6.95
CA LEU A 125 0.80 9.59 -7.83
C LEU A 125 0.61 10.99 -8.40
N SER A 126 -0.61 11.34 -8.82
CA SER A 126 -0.93 12.68 -9.31
C SER A 126 -0.65 13.74 -8.25
N GLN A 127 -0.98 13.47 -7.00
CA GLN A 127 -0.69 14.38 -5.89
C GLN A 127 0.81 14.51 -5.63
N LEU A 128 1.55 13.41 -5.63
CA LEU A 128 2.99 13.42 -5.41
C LEU A 128 3.74 14.14 -6.53
N GLN A 129 3.30 14.01 -7.77
CA GLN A 129 3.89 14.72 -8.91
C GLN A 129 3.87 16.23 -8.74
N ARG A 130 2.85 16.78 -8.08
CA ARG A 130 2.74 18.21 -7.81
C ARG A 130 3.79 18.72 -6.82
N GLN A 131 4.40 17.80 -6.05
CA GLN A 131 5.40 18.11 -5.03
C GLN A 131 6.84 17.96 -5.55
N LEU A 132 7.00 17.39 -6.74
CA LEU A 132 8.33 17.15 -7.34
C LEU A 132 8.89 18.38 -8.07
#